data_ed211387d055d0c9a2f142db7aa7c132
#
_entry.id   ed211387d055d0c9a2f142db7aa7c132
#
_cell.length_a   1.000
_cell.length_b   1.000
_cell.length_c   1.000
_cell.angle_alpha   90.00
_cell.angle_beta   90.00
_cell.angle_gamma   90.00
#
_symmetry.space_group_name_H-M   'P 1'
#
loop_
_entity.id
_entity.type
_entity.pdbx_description
1 polymer ?
#
loop_
_entity_poly.entity_id
_entity_poly.type
_entity_poly.pdbx_seq_one_letter_code
_entity_poly.pdbx_strand_id
1 'polypeptide(L)'
;LMLGCTRGLYSVAVRGYGPSPKHFSEIDRQTNMPASSSVAGLLFCALWLTYFYGANLADHNWFGLFGFASSELPIVTIYAFYLPIFIMFMKKAKDVSPVKRILLPALAIIGACFMVFAAFYAHGYSPYISAKADGKFSCPVLFYLIVFAVIMAVGTVFSKKKDIGDNAIKK
;
A
#
# COMPACT_ATOMS: atom_id res chain seq x y z
N LEU A 1 -10.29 -4.92 -7.38
CA LEU A 1 -9.84 -3.84 -6.48
C LEU A 1 -10.82 -3.59 -5.32
N MET A 2 -12.11 -3.41 -5.56
CA MET A 2 -13.11 -3.17 -4.49
C MET A 2 -13.11 -4.25 -3.41
N LEU A 3 -13.10 -5.52 -3.78
CA LEU A 3 -13.04 -6.64 -2.82
C LEU A 3 -11.77 -6.63 -1.95
N GLY A 4 -10.65 -6.14 -2.46
CA GLY A 4 -9.43 -5.98 -1.69
C GLY A 4 -9.55 -4.91 -0.60
N CYS A 5 -10.15 -3.78 -0.92
CA CYS A 5 -10.36 -2.69 0.05
C CYS A 5 -11.34 -3.07 1.15
N THR A 6 -12.45 -3.75 0.80
CA THR A 6 -13.46 -4.17 1.77
C THR A 6 -12.95 -5.23 2.73
N ARG A 7 -12.10 -6.15 2.28
CA ARG A 7 -11.53 -7.23 3.10
C ARG A 7 -10.24 -6.85 3.81
N GLY A 8 -9.57 -5.78 3.38
CA GLY A 8 -8.28 -5.36 3.93
C GLY A 8 -8.36 -5.06 5.43
N LEU A 9 -9.21 -4.12 5.82
CA LEU A 9 -9.43 -3.76 7.23
C LEU A 9 -9.96 -4.93 8.06
N TYR A 10 -10.90 -5.70 7.52
CA TYR A 10 -11.42 -6.89 8.17
C TYR A 10 -10.31 -7.91 8.49
N SER A 11 -9.44 -8.21 7.52
CA SER A 11 -8.36 -9.18 7.70
C SER A 11 -7.35 -8.78 8.78
N VAL A 12 -7.12 -7.48 8.93
CA VAL A 12 -6.25 -6.92 9.98
C VAL A 12 -6.97 -6.95 11.33
N ALA A 13 -8.26 -6.56 11.35
CA ALA A 13 -9.09 -6.51 12.56
C ALA A 13 -9.29 -7.89 13.20
N VAL A 14 -9.55 -8.94 12.41
CA VAL A 14 -9.70 -10.32 12.90
C VAL A 14 -8.42 -10.82 13.61
N ARG A 15 -7.26 -10.33 13.21
CA ARG A 15 -5.98 -10.64 13.85
C ARG A 15 -5.74 -9.85 15.13
N GLY A 16 -6.64 -8.95 15.51
CA GLY A 16 -6.54 -8.10 16.70
C GLY A 16 -5.77 -6.80 16.49
N TYR A 17 -5.47 -6.42 15.27
CA TYR A 17 -4.75 -5.20 14.94
C TYR A 17 -5.69 -4.10 14.42
N GLY A 18 -5.24 -2.86 14.51
CA GLY A 18 -5.96 -1.70 13.99
C GLY A 18 -6.65 -0.84 15.05
N PRO A 19 -7.32 0.25 14.64
CA PRO A 19 -7.88 1.24 15.56
C PRO A 19 -9.03 0.70 16.41
N SER A 20 -9.91 -0.13 15.86
CA SER A 20 -11.07 -0.71 16.54
C SER A 20 -11.32 -2.13 16.05
N PRO A 21 -10.48 -3.12 16.45
CA PRO A 21 -10.55 -4.46 15.88
C PRO A 21 -11.89 -5.14 16.12
N LYS A 22 -12.56 -4.90 17.24
CA LYS A 22 -13.91 -5.46 17.51
C LYS A 22 -14.93 -5.01 16.47
N HIS A 23 -14.98 -3.72 16.18
CA HIS A 23 -15.95 -3.14 15.25
C HIS A 23 -15.72 -3.55 13.79
N PHE A 24 -14.46 -3.58 13.36
CA PHE A 24 -14.11 -3.96 11.98
C PHE A 24 -14.05 -5.48 11.74
N SER A 25 -14.08 -6.30 12.79
CA SER A 25 -14.17 -7.76 12.70
C SER A 25 -15.62 -8.29 12.70
N GLU A 26 -16.60 -7.44 12.95
CA GLU A 26 -18.02 -7.84 12.93
C GLU A 26 -18.49 -8.14 11.50
N ILE A 27 -19.17 -9.27 11.36
CA ILE A 27 -19.82 -9.70 10.13
C ILE A 27 -21.32 -9.49 10.30
N ASP A 28 -21.94 -8.80 9.36
CA ASP A 28 -23.39 -8.65 9.31
C ASP A 28 -24.05 -10.00 9.02
N ARG A 29 -25.02 -10.36 9.84
CA ARG A 29 -25.74 -11.66 9.75
C ARG A 29 -26.60 -11.80 8.48
N GLN A 30 -27.09 -10.69 7.93
CA GLN A 30 -27.97 -10.73 6.76
C GLN A 30 -27.16 -10.89 5.48
N THR A 31 -26.04 -10.17 5.35
CA THR A 31 -25.24 -10.12 4.12
C THR A 31 -24.03 -11.04 4.14
N ASN A 32 -23.67 -11.59 5.31
CA ASN A 32 -22.41 -12.33 5.54
C ASN A 32 -21.15 -11.54 5.09
N MET A 33 -21.24 -10.20 5.16
CA MET A 33 -20.15 -9.30 4.78
C MET A 33 -19.69 -8.42 5.96
N PRO A 34 -18.42 -8.03 6.02
CA PRO A 34 -17.93 -7.08 7.02
C PRO A 34 -18.37 -5.65 6.65
N ALA A 35 -19.61 -5.26 7.01
CA ALA A 35 -20.22 -4.00 6.60
C ALA A 35 -19.37 -2.79 7.01
N SER A 36 -18.91 -2.70 8.26
CA SER A 36 -18.10 -1.59 8.77
C SER A 36 -16.76 -1.45 8.02
N SER A 37 -16.10 -2.58 7.74
CA SER A 37 -14.87 -2.60 6.95
C SER A 37 -15.11 -2.18 5.50
N SER A 38 -16.24 -2.58 4.93
CA SER A 38 -16.62 -2.22 3.55
C SER A 38 -16.89 -0.74 3.39
N VAL A 39 -17.64 -0.13 4.32
CA VAL A 39 -17.93 1.31 4.31
C VAL A 39 -16.64 2.11 4.48
N ALA A 40 -15.78 1.75 5.44
CA ALA A 40 -14.50 2.41 5.63
C ALA A 40 -13.59 2.27 4.40
N GLY A 41 -13.53 1.07 3.80
CA GLY A 41 -12.77 0.84 2.56
C GLY A 41 -13.26 1.69 1.40
N LEU A 42 -14.59 1.83 1.23
CA LEU A 42 -15.19 2.68 0.21
C LEU A 42 -14.83 4.16 0.43
N LEU A 43 -14.87 4.62 1.68
CA LEU A 43 -14.49 6.00 2.04
C LEU A 43 -13.03 6.28 1.70
N PHE A 44 -12.11 5.37 2.04
CA PHE A 44 -10.71 5.53 1.66
C PHE A 44 -10.51 5.52 0.13
N CYS A 45 -11.24 4.68 -0.59
CA CYS A 45 -11.20 4.70 -2.06
C CYS A 45 -11.73 6.03 -2.63
N ALA A 46 -12.80 6.58 -2.07
CA ALA A 46 -13.35 7.86 -2.51
C ALA A 46 -12.38 9.02 -2.25
N LEU A 47 -11.76 9.07 -1.07
CA LEU A 47 -10.73 10.05 -0.75
C LEU A 47 -9.53 9.97 -1.70
N TRP A 48 -9.06 8.74 -1.98
CA TRP A 48 -7.95 8.52 -2.90
C TRP A 48 -8.30 8.92 -4.33
N LEU A 49 -9.52 8.63 -4.78
CA LEU A 49 -10.00 9.02 -6.10
C LEU A 49 -10.12 10.54 -6.24
N THR A 50 -10.58 11.24 -5.20
CA THR A 50 -10.65 12.70 -5.17
C THR A 50 -9.23 13.30 -5.25
N TYR A 51 -8.29 12.75 -4.50
CA TYR A 51 -6.89 13.16 -4.60
C TYR A 51 -6.33 12.92 -6.00
N PHE A 52 -6.56 11.74 -6.57
CA PHE A 52 -6.10 11.39 -7.93
C PHE A 52 -6.65 12.37 -8.97
N TYR A 53 -7.94 12.69 -8.89
CA TYR A 53 -8.56 13.66 -9.78
C TYR A 53 -7.93 15.04 -9.66
N GLY A 54 -7.81 15.57 -8.45
CA GLY A 54 -7.25 16.89 -8.22
C GLY A 54 -5.75 17.03 -8.53
N ALA A 55 -4.99 15.93 -8.39
CA ALA A 55 -3.56 15.93 -8.65
C ALA A 55 -3.20 15.70 -10.12
N ASN A 56 -4.01 14.91 -10.88
CA ASN A 56 -3.61 14.41 -12.19
C ASN A 56 -4.58 14.75 -13.34
N LEU A 57 -5.87 14.98 -13.05
CA LEU A 57 -6.90 15.16 -14.08
C LEU A 57 -7.55 16.55 -14.09
N ALA A 58 -7.44 17.33 -13.01
CA ALA A 58 -7.96 18.68 -12.97
C ALA A 58 -7.15 19.61 -13.86
N ASP A 59 -7.79 20.62 -14.46
CA ASP A 59 -7.15 21.64 -15.31
C ASP A 59 -5.99 22.35 -14.61
N HIS A 60 -6.09 22.51 -13.29
CA HIS A 60 -5.00 22.95 -12.43
C HIS A 60 -4.73 21.86 -11.40
N ASN A 61 -3.47 21.58 -11.14
CA ASN A 61 -3.12 20.73 -10.02
C ASN A 61 -3.51 21.43 -8.69
N TRP A 62 -4.54 20.92 -8.02
CA TRP A 62 -5.06 21.49 -6.75
C TRP A 62 -4.04 21.46 -5.62
N PHE A 63 -3.09 20.54 -5.69
CA PHE A 63 -2.10 20.31 -4.64
C PHE A 63 -0.73 20.93 -4.95
N GLY A 64 -0.53 21.51 -6.13
CA GLY A 64 0.73 22.14 -6.53
C GLY A 64 1.94 21.23 -6.34
N LEU A 65 2.89 21.64 -5.49
CA LEU A 65 4.09 20.84 -5.16
C LEU A 65 3.78 19.49 -4.49
N PHE A 66 2.60 19.35 -3.87
CA PHE A 66 2.16 18.12 -3.19
C PHE A 66 1.45 17.13 -4.12
N GLY A 67 1.32 17.46 -5.40
CA GLY A 67 0.81 16.53 -6.40
C GLY A 67 1.86 15.50 -6.79
N PHE A 68 1.54 14.22 -6.70
CA PHE A 68 2.37 13.12 -7.20
C PHE A 68 1.54 12.15 -8.03
N ALA A 69 2.20 11.33 -8.84
CA ALA A 69 1.56 10.30 -9.65
C ALA A 69 0.97 9.20 -8.75
N SER A 70 -0.23 9.48 -8.22
CA SER A 70 -0.90 8.63 -7.22
C SER A 70 -1.38 7.28 -7.76
N SER A 71 -1.35 7.07 -9.06
CA SER A 71 -1.63 5.79 -9.71
C SER A 71 -0.40 4.89 -9.81
N GLU A 72 0.77 5.47 -10.03
CA GLU A 72 2.00 4.74 -10.36
C GLU A 72 2.88 4.49 -9.15
N LEU A 73 3.09 5.50 -8.31
CA LEU A 73 3.98 5.39 -7.15
C LEU A 73 3.56 4.33 -6.12
N PRO A 74 2.27 4.11 -5.81
CA PRO A 74 1.85 3.01 -4.94
C PRO A 74 2.20 1.63 -5.49
N ILE A 75 2.20 1.45 -6.81
CA ILE A 75 2.59 0.18 -7.45
C ILE A 75 4.08 -0.11 -7.17
N VAL A 76 4.94 0.90 -7.24
CA VAL A 76 6.37 0.78 -6.93
C VAL A 76 6.60 0.31 -5.50
N THR A 77 5.81 0.83 -4.56
CA THR A 77 5.87 0.42 -3.16
C THR A 77 5.56 -1.07 -3.00
N ILE A 78 4.57 -1.59 -3.73
CA ILE A 78 4.24 -3.02 -3.73
C ILE A 78 5.43 -3.85 -4.22
N TYR A 79 6.10 -3.44 -5.30
CA TYR A 79 7.29 -4.13 -5.79
C TYR A 79 8.44 -4.10 -4.77
N ALA A 80 8.63 -2.99 -4.07
CA ALA A 80 9.62 -2.89 -2.99
C ALA A 80 9.31 -3.87 -1.83
N PHE A 81 8.04 -4.07 -1.47
CA PHE A 81 7.63 -5.06 -0.47
C PHE A 81 7.77 -6.51 -0.95
N TYR A 82 7.69 -6.77 -2.24
CA TYR A 82 7.91 -8.13 -2.75
C TYR A 82 9.36 -8.59 -2.58
N LEU A 83 10.35 -7.69 -2.56
CA LEU A 83 11.75 -8.07 -2.37
C LEU A 83 11.99 -8.87 -1.08
N PRO A 84 11.63 -8.37 0.13
CA PRO A 84 11.78 -9.15 1.35
C PRO A 84 10.93 -10.41 1.37
N ILE A 85 9.74 -10.40 0.74
CA ILE A 85 8.88 -11.58 0.67
C ILE A 85 9.55 -12.69 -0.13
N PHE A 86 10.11 -12.38 -1.31
CA PHE A 86 10.83 -13.38 -2.13
C PHE A 86 12.08 -13.91 -1.42
N ILE A 87 12.82 -13.05 -0.72
CA ILE A 87 13.99 -13.48 0.07
C ILE A 87 13.55 -14.42 1.20
N MET A 88 12.47 -14.09 1.91
CA MET A 88 11.92 -14.96 2.96
C MET A 88 11.42 -16.28 2.40
N PHE A 89 10.77 -16.26 1.23
CA PHE A 89 10.31 -17.48 0.55
C PHE A 89 11.48 -18.41 0.22
N MET A 90 12.56 -17.89 -0.36
CA MET A 90 13.76 -18.67 -0.65
C MET A 90 14.35 -19.35 0.60
N LYS A 91 14.27 -18.65 1.76
CA LYS A 91 14.81 -19.18 3.03
C LYS A 91 13.90 -20.21 3.68
N LYS A 92 12.57 -20.00 3.64
CA LYS A 92 11.60 -20.80 4.43
C LYS A 92 10.98 -21.96 3.65
N ALA A 93 10.78 -21.85 2.35
CA ALA A 93 10.07 -22.86 1.55
C ALA A 93 10.96 -24.08 1.22
N LYS A 94 11.25 -24.90 2.23
CA LYS A 94 12.08 -26.10 2.08
C LYS A 94 11.37 -27.25 1.38
N ASP A 95 10.05 -27.22 1.34
CA ASP A 95 9.20 -28.30 0.78
C ASP A 95 9.03 -28.21 -0.74
N VAL A 96 9.63 -27.19 -1.38
CA VAL A 96 9.54 -26.96 -2.83
C VAL A 96 10.85 -27.33 -3.51
N SER A 97 10.76 -27.84 -4.76
CA SER A 97 11.93 -28.20 -5.55
C SER A 97 12.93 -27.02 -5.66
N PRO A 98 14.26 -27.29 -5.66
CA PRO A 98 15.29 -26.23 -5.62
C PRO A 98 15.13 -25.20 -6.74
N VAL A 99 14.77 -25.64 -7.95
CA VAL A 99 14.55 -24.75 -9.11
C VAL A 99 13.39 -23.75 -8.83
N LYS A 100 12.25 -24.25 -8.37
CA LYS A 100 11.08 -23.40 -8.07
C LYS A 100 11.33 -22.50 -6.85
N ARG A 101 12.15 -22.95 -5.91
CA ARG A 101 12.46 -22.23 -4.68
C ARG A 101 13.45 -21.10 -4.88
N ILE A 102 14.45 -21.27 -5.75
CA ILE A 102 15.55 -20.32 -5.91
C ILE A 102 15.44 -19.57 -7.24
N LEU A 103 15.28 -20.26 -8.37
CA LEU A 103 15.34 -19.63 -9.69
C LEU A 103 14.18 -18.67 -9.92
N LEU A 104 12.93 -19.09 -9.64
CA LEU A 104 11.76 -18.22 -9.86
C LEU A 104 11.77 -16.95 -8.98
N PRO A 105 12.01 -17.04 -7.65
CA PRO A 105 12.09 -15.82 -6.85
C PRO A 105 13.31 -14.96 -7.20
N ALA A 106 14.44 -15.53 -7.64
CA ALA A 106 15.59 -14.74 -8.08
C ALA A 106 15.28 -13.91 -9.32
N LEU A 107 14.62 -14.49 -10.32
CA LEU A 107 14.13 -13.75 -11.49
C LEU A 107 13.12 -12.64 -11.10
N ALA A 108 12.22 -12.96 -10.16
CA ALA A 108 11.23 -11.99 -9.66
C ALA A 108 11.91 -10.84 -8.90
N ILE A 109 12.97 -11.09 -8.15
CA ILE A 109 13.77 -10.06 -7.48
C ILE A 109 14.44 -9.14 -8.50
N ILE A 110 15.05 -9.71 -9.55
CA ILE A 110 15.67 -8.91 -10.63
C ILE A 110 14.63 -8.00 -11.28
N GLY A 111 13.46 -8.54 -11.64
CA GLY A 111 12.36 -7.75 -12.21
C GLY A 111 11.85 -6.66 -11.26
N ALA A 112 11.67 -6.97 -9.98
CA ALA A 112 11.24 -6.00 -8.99
C ALA A 112 12.28 -4.88 -8.77
N CYS A 113 13.57 -5.21 -8.72
CA CYS A 113 14.66 -4.23 -8.65
C CYS A 113 14.67 -3.31 -9.87
N PHE A 114 14.49 -3.87 -11.07
CA PHE A 114 14.42 -3.09 -12.30
C PHE A 114 13.22 -2.11 -12.29
N MET A 115 12.03 -2.58 -11.86
CA MET A 115 10.84 -1.72 -11.75
C MET A 115 11.03 -0.59 -10.74
N VAL A 116 11.61 -0.88 -9.58
CA VAL A 116 11.92 0.14 -8.56
C VAL A 116 12.93 1.16 -9.11
N PHE A 117 13.98 0.70 -9.78
CA PHE A 117 14.98 1.58 -10.39
C PHE A 117 14.35 2.48 -11.48
N ALA A 118 13.57 1.90 -12.40
CA ALA A 118 12.91 2.64 -13.47
C ALA A 118 11.97 3.72 -12.91
N ALA A 119 11.25 3.42 -11.85
CA ALA A 119 10.36 4.36 -11.21
C ALA A 119 11.10 5.51 -10.50
N PHE A 120 12.19 5.24 -9.80
CA PHE A 120 13.04 6.31 -9.25
C PHE A 120 13.63 7.20 -10.35
N TYR A 121 14.01 6.61 -11.47
CA TYR A 121 14.48 7.38 -12.62
C TYR A 121 13.38 8.27 -13.20
N ALA A 122 12.21 7.70 -13.48
CA ALA A 122 11.10 8.40 -14.12
C ALA A 122 10.46 9.48 -13.23
N HIS A 123 10.23 9.19 -11.94
CA HIS A 123 9.51 10.07 -11.03
C HIS A 123 10.41 10.87 -10.08
N GLY A 124 11.68 10.51 -9.96
CA GLY A 124 12.66 11.22 -9.14
C GLY A 124 13.63 12.03 -9.96
N TYR A 125 14.46 11.34 -10.74
CA TYR A 125 15.57 11.96 -11.43
C TYR A 125 15.14 12.88 -12.59
N SER A 126 14.24 12.42 -13.44
CA SER A 126 13.77 13.18 -14.61
C SER A 126 13.04 14.48 -14.19
N PRO A 127 12.04 14.47 -13.29
CA PRO A 127 11.40 15.70 -12.85
C PRO A 127 12.34 16.65 -12.09
N TYR A 128 13.32 16.11 -11.35
CA TYR A 128 14.30 16.92 -10.65
C TYR A 128 15.18 17.72 -11.61
N ILE A 129 15.69 17.09 -12.67
CA ILE A 129 16.52 17.77 -13.68
C ILE A 129 15.70 18.84 -14.41
N SER A 130 14.48 18.51 -14.84
CA SER A 130 13.60 19.46 -15.54
C SER A 130 13.30 20.68 -14.66
N ALA A 131 12.95 20.46 -13.39
CA ALA A 131 12.66 21.53 -12.45
C ALA A 131 13.90 22.38 -12.14
N LYS A 132 15.08 21.77 -12.08
CA LYS A 132 16.34 22.49 -11.86
C LYS A 132 16.68 23.41 -13.05
N ALA A 133 16.39 23.00 -14.28
CA ALA A 133 16.56 23.85 -15.46
C ALA A 133 15.66 25.09 -15.40
N ASP A 134 14.47 24.99 -14.79
CA ASP A 134 13.51 26.08 -14.60
C ASP A 134 13.75 26.88 -13.28
N GLY A 135 14.82 26.59 -12.55
CA GLY A 135 15.13 27.22 -11.27
C GLY A 135 14.16 26.86 -10.13
N LYS A 136 13.38 25.80 -10.29
CA LYS A 136 12.41 25.32 -9.30
C LYS A 136 12.86 23.98 -8.72
N PHE A 137 12.44 23.72 -7.47
CA PHE A 137 12.63 22.41 -6.86
C PHE A 137 11.33 21.60 -7.02
N SER A 138 11.40 20.45 -7.69
CA SER A 138 10.30 19.50 -7.77
C SER A 138 10.84 18.08 -7.70
N CYS A 139 10.42 17.35 -6.68
CA CYS A 139 10.76 15.94 -6.51
C CYS A 139 9.53 15.17 -6.00
N PRO A 140 8.61 14.78 -6.87
CA PRO A 140 7.35 14.10 -6.49
C PRO A 140 7.58 12.83 -5.67
N VAL A 141 8.65 12.07 -5.99
CA VAL A 141 9.00 10.85 -5.25
C VAL A 141 9.37 11.13 -3.80
N LEU A 142 10.08 12.21 -3.52
CA LEU A 142 10.47 12.56 -2.15
C LEU A 142 9.22 12.88 -1.31
N PHE A 143 8.28 13.63 -1.87
CA PHE A 143 7.01 13.89 -1.19
C PHE A 143 6.22 12.61 -0.94
N TYR A 144 6.11 11.73 -1.94
CA TYR A 144 5.47 10.44 -1.78
C TYR A 144 6.11 9.60 -0.66
N LEU A 145 7.44 9.55 -0.61
CA LEU A 145 8.16 8.81 0.44
C LEU A 145 7.90 9.37 1.83
N ILE A 146 7.79 10.71 1.97
CA ILE A 146 7.42 11.33 3.23
C ILE A 146 6.01 10.92 3.65
N VAL A 147 5.03 11.03 2.74
CA VAL A 147 3.64 10.62 3.01
C VAL A 147 3.59 9.13 3.40
N PHE A 148 4.30 8.29 2.67
CA PHE A 148 4.40 6.86 2.96
C PHE A 148 5.01 6.60 4.34
N ALA A 149 6.11 7.28 4.69
CA ALA A 149 6.74 7.16 6.00
C ALA A 149 5.82 7.60 7.14
N VAL A 150 5.04 8.67 6.94
CA VAL A 150 4.03 9.14 7.90
C VAL A 150 2.94 8.08 8.09
N ILE A 151 2.41 7.51 7.00
CA ILE A 151 1.40 6.44 7.06
C ILE A 151 1.96 5.21 7.81
N MET A 152 3.19 4.83 7.53
CA MET A 152 3.85 3.71 8.22
C MET A 152 4.06 4.01 9.71
N ALA A 153 4.48 5.22 10.07
CA ALA A 153 4.62 5.65 11.46
C ALA A 153 3.29 5.61 12.22
N VAL A 154 2.22 6.12 11.61
CA VAL A 154 0.85 6.02 12.16
C VAL A 154 0.44 4.55 12.31
N GLY A 155 0.73 3.72 11.30
CA GLY A 155 0.46 2.28 11.34
C GLY A 155 1.14 1.56 12.51
N THR A 156 2.35 1.96 12.90
CA THR A 156 3.06 1.35 14.05
C THR A 156 2.35 1.62 15.38
N VAL A 157 1.67 2.75 15.53
CA VAL A 157 0.86 3.05 16.73
C VAL A 157 -0.26 2.03 16.88
N PHE A 158 -0.84 1.58 15.77
CA PHE A 158 -1.92 0.59 15.75
C PHE A 158 -1.41 -0.86 15.63
N SER A 159 -0.10 -1.08 15.65
CA SER A 159 0.51 -2.42 15.54
C SER A 159 0.41 -3.24 16.83
N LYS A 160 0.07 -2.63 17.96
CA LYS A 160 -0.12 -3.34 19.22
C LYS A 160 -1.39 -4.19 19.13
N LYS A 161 -1.24 -5.50 19.34
CA LYS A 161 -2.36 -6.44 19.37
C LYS A 161 -3.31 -6.09 20.52
N LYS A 162 -4.58 -5.93 20.18
CA LYS A 162 -5.66 -5.73 21.16
C LYS A 162 -6.42 -7.04 21.34
N ASP A 163 -6.80 -7.33 22.57
CA ASP A 163 -7.61 -8.52 22.88
C ASP A 163 -9.03 -8.34 22.32
N ILE A 164 -9.41 -9.19 21.40
CA ILE A 164 -10.73 -9.12 20.75
C ILE A 164 -11.81 -9.78 21.62
N GLY A 165 -11.42 -10.50 22.69
CA GLY A 165 -12.32 -11.32 23.50
C GLY A 165 -12.87 -12.52 22.71
N ASP A 166 -12.97 -13.67 23.33
CA ASP A 166 -13.36 -14.95 22.71
C ASP A 166 -14.75 -14.98 22.03
N ASN A 167 -15.55 -13.92 22.19
CA ASN A 167 -16.92 -13.84 21.69
C ASN A 167 -17.05 -13.47 20.22
N ALA A 168 -16.00 -12.99 19.55
CA ALA A 168 -16.05 -12.59 18.13
C ALA A 168 -15.92 -13.78 17.16
N ILE A 169 -15.38 -14.91 17.63
CA ILE A 169 -15.12 -16.10 16.80
C ILE A 169 -16.24 -17.16 16.97
N LYS A 170 -17.09 -17.02 17.99
CA LYS A 170 -18.14 -18.01 18.33
C LYS A 170 -19.56 -17.61 17.94
N LYS A 171 -19.73 -16.64 17.04
CA LYS A 171 -21.09 -16.31 16.56
C LYS A 171 -21.18 -16.41 15.05
#